data_05a9946596c4df9c7201db8b91325ac8
#
_entry.id   05a9946596c4df9c7201db8b91325ac8
#
_cell.length_a   1.000
_cell.length_b   1.000
_cell.length_c   1.000
_cell.angle_alpha   90.00
_cell.angle_beta   90.00
_cell.angle_gamma   90.00
#
_symmetry.space_group_name_H-M   'P 1'
#
loop_
_entity.id
_entity.type
_entity.pdbx_description
1 polymer ?
#
loop_
_entity_poly.entity_id
_entity_poly.type
_entity_poly.pdbx_seq_one_letter_code
_entity_poly.pdbx_strand_id
1 'polypeptide(L)'
;ATCVDDAFLPSGDQLLEPLTDILGQLICRPVLENGTLSPAYVASERTNLIDAIRSAINEKRTFASRRLLEEMCRGEAYGLSHIGDEASVAAITPEALTAHYHQAIAQSRLELYYCGRAEMQRVEDAFRVAFRDLPRSGGVPLAAAQPHPVRETPQVIREQMDVTQGKLCVGYSVDTDDKEAVVVMNTMFGATSNSKLFLNVREKLSLCYYASSTYHRAKNMITVASGIEFQNYQKALDEITAQLTAMQSGSWEDWELTAARSSLSNGHRSIFDSASQLEDFYMGQ
;
A
#
# COMPACT_ATOMS: atom_id res chain seq x y z
N ALA A 1 -7.90 -9.85 9.43
CA ALA A 1 -8.35 -11.09 8.76
C ALA A 1 -8.12 -12.29 9.68
N THR A 2 -9.00 -13.29 9.58
CA THR A 2 -8.82 -14.60 10.22
C THR A 2 -8.73 -15.67 9.14
N CYS A 3 -7.83 -16.63 9.29
CA CYS A 3 -7.63 -17.71 8.33
C CYS A 3 -7.47 -19.04 9.07
N VAL A 4 -8.14 -20.07 8.57
CA VAL A 4 -7.99 -21.45 9.03
C VAL A 4 -8.06 -22.38 7.85
N ASP A 5 -7.17 -23.36 7.81
CA ASP A 5 -7.27 -24.49 6.87
C ASP A 5 -8.02 -25.63 7.55
N ASP A 6 -9.27 -25.84 7.13
CA ASP A 6 -10.15 -26.87 7.65
C ASP A 6 -9.69 -28.31 7.30
N ALA A 7 -8.72 -28.44 6.38
CA ALA A 7 -8.12 -29.74 6.06
C ALA A 7 -7.34 -30.35 7.24
N PHE A 8 -6.89 -29.51 8.17
CA PHE A 8 -6.16 -29.94 9.39
C PHE A 8 -7.05 -30.07 10.63
N LEU A 9 -8.35 -29.85 10.48
CA LEU A 9 -9.30 -30.00 11.59
C LEU A 9 -9.80 -31.45 11.73
N PRO A 10 -10.10 -31.91 12.96
CA PRO A 10 -10.85 -33.12 13.14
C PRO A 10 -12.16 -33.10 12.34
N SER A 11 -12.57 -34.25 11.82
CA SER A 11 -13.79 -34.33 11.02
C SER A 11 -15.01 -33.91 11.85
N GLY A 12 -15.73 -32.88 11.39
CA GLY A 12 -16.92 -32.34 12.04
C GLY A 12 -16.73 -31.00 12.73
N ASP A 13 -15.51 -30.52 12.92
CA ASP A 13 -15.28 -29.18 13.47
C ASP A 13 -15.65 -28.11 12.43
N GLN A 14 -16.38 -27.13 12.90
CA GLN A 14 -16.83 -26.00 12.06
C GLN A 14 -16.36 -24.72 12.71
N LEU A 15 -15.47 -24.00 12.04
CA LEU A 15 -14.84 -22.80 12.60
C LEU A 15 -15.35 -21.49 12.01
N LEU A 16 -16.28 -21.53 11.06
CA LEU A 16 -16.80 -20.30 10.45
C LEU A 16 -17.41 -19.35 11.50
N GLU A 17 -18.33 -19.85 12.31
CA GLU A 17 -19.00 -19.03 13.33
C GLU A 17 -18.05 -18.58 14.44
N PRO A 18 -17.16 -19.42 15.00
CA PRO A 18 -16.14 -18.95 15.93
C PRO A 18 -15.20 -17.91 15.36
N LEU A 19 -14.77 -18.04 14.11
CA LEU A 19 -13.88 -17.07 13.46
C LEU A 19 -14.58 -15.74 13.19
N THR A 20 -15.81 -15.77 12.72
CA THR A 20 -16.60 -14.55 12.51
C THR A 20 -16.93 -13.87 13.84
N ASP A 21 -17.20 -14.63 14.91
CA ASP A 21 -17.42 -14.07 16.25
C ASP A 21 -16.17 -13.39 16.81
N ILE A 22 -14.98 -13.97 16.61
CA ILE A 22 -13.70 -13.31 16.97
C ILE A 22 -13.54 -11.97 16.25
N LEU A 23 -13.83 -11.91 14.93
CA LEU A 23 -13.81 -10.66 14.19
C LEU A 23 -14.79 -9.64 14.74
N GLY A 24 -16.03 -10.08 15.03
CA GLY A 24 -17.05 -9.25 15.66
C GLY A 24 -16.62 -8.72 17.03
N GLN A 25 -16.01 -9.57 17.87
CA GLN A 25 -15.50 -9.15 19.18
C GLN A 25 -14.38 -8.11 19.06
N LEU A 26 -13.41 -8.34 18.18
CA LEU A 26 -12.29 -7.41 17.95
C LEU A 26 -12.76 -6.02 17.51
N ILE A 27 -13.80 -5.96 16.68
CA ILE A 27 -14.29 -4.69 16.11
C ILE A 27 -15.33 -4.05 17.01
N CYS A 28 -16.24 -4.82 17.62
CA CYS A 28 -17.42 -4.27 18.32
C CYS A 28 -17.28 -4.23 19.83
N ARG A 29 -16.31 -4.94 20.43
CA ARG A 29 -16.18 -5.10 21.88
C ARG A 29 -14.79 -4.75 22.39
N PRO A 30 -14.35 -3.47 22.24
CA PRO A 30 -13.05 -3.06 22.76
C PRO A 30 -13.01 -3.13 24.30
N VAL A 31 -11.83 -3.27 24.85
CA VAL A 31 -11.62 -3.21 26.31
C VAL A 31 -11.79 -1.76 26.78
N LEU A 32 -12.87 -1.51 27.52
CA LEU A 32 -13.17 -0.19 28.08
C LEU A 32 -12.97 -0.18 29.59
N GLU A 33 -12.41 0.92 30.10
CA GLU A 33 -12.30 1.26 31.51
C GLU A 33 -13.02 2.59 31.75
N ASN A 34 -14.04 2.59 32.59
CA ASN A 34 -14.86 3.78 32.88
C ASN A 34 -15.45 4.44 31.60
N GLY A 35 -15.77 3.63 30.58
CA GLY A 35 -16.37 4.10 29.32
C GLY A 35 -15.38 4.61 28.26
N THR A 36 -14.08 4.55 28.51
CA THR A 36 -13.02 4.87 27.54
C THR A 36 -12.14 3.66 27.26
N LEU A 37 -11.45 3.66 26.12
CA LEU A 37 -10.40 2.67 25.85
C LEU A 37 -9.38 2.70 26.98
N SER A 38 -8.92 1.52 27.40
CA SER A 38 -8.02 1.38 28.56
C SER A 38 -6.83 2.35 28.47
N PRO A 39 -6.66 3.26 29.44
CA PRO A 39 -5.56 4.25 29.42
C PRO A 39 -4.19 3.58 29.38
N ALA A 40 -4.04 2.41 30.00
CA ALA A 40 -2.79 1.65 29.99
C ALA A 40 -2.45 1.15 28.58
N TYR A 41 -3.43 0.62 27.87
CA TYR A 41 -3.24 0.15 26.51
C TYR A 41 -2.99 1.31 25.54
N VAL A 42 -3.74 2.41 25.66
CA VAL A 42 -3.51 3.63 24.84
C VAL A 42 -2.11 4.18 25.07
N ALA A 43 -1.62 4.21 26.32
CA ALA A 43 -0.26 4.68 26.60
C ALA A 43 0.81 3.74 26.01
N SER A 44 0.61 2.42 26.11
CA SER A 44 1.54 1.43 25.55
C SER A 44 1.58 1.53 24.01
N GLU A 45 0.41 1.53 23.35
CA GLU A 45 0.35 1.58 21.89
C GLU A 45 0.84 2.93 21.34
N ARG A 46 0.65 4.02 22.06
CA ARG A 46 1.23 5.31 21.70
C ARG A 46 2.76 5.26 21.72
N THR A 47 3.35 4.65 22.73
CA THR A 47 4.81 4.44 22.80
C THR A 47 5.29 3.57 21.64
N ASN A 48 4.64 2.43 21.40
CA ASN A 48 4.97 1.51 20.32
C ASN A 48 4.91 2.24 18.95
N LEU A 49 3.88 3.06 18.74
CA LEU A 49 3.71 3.78 17.48
C LEU A 49 4.76 4.89 17.29
N ILE A 50 5.12 5.62 18.36
CA ILE A 50 6.22 6.60 18.32
C ILE A 50 7.55 5.90 17.98
N ASP A 51 7.83 4.76 18.60
CA ASP A 51 9.04 3.99 18.31
C ASP A 51 9.03 3.44 16.86
N ALA A 52 7.88 3.03 16.34
CA ALA A 52 7.73 2.65 14.93
C ALA A 52 7.99 3.83 13.99
N ILE A 53 7.48 5.03 14.29
CA ILE A 53 7.72 6.26 13.51
C ILE A 53 9.22 6.58 13.51
N ARG A 54 9.88 6.55 14.66
CA ARG A 54 11.31 6.82 14.78
C ARG A 54 12.17 5.79 14.06
N SER A 55 11.79 4.51 14.15
CA SER A 55 12.53 3.43 13.51
C SER A 55 12.31 3.35 12.00
N ALA A 56 11.26 3.96 11.47
CA ALA A 56 10.96 3.94 10.02
C ALA A 56 12.10 4.48 9.16
N ILE A 57 12.92 5.40 9.70
CA ILE A 57 14.11 5.92 9.03
C ILE A 57 15.19 4.85 8.80
N ASN A 58 15.16 3.74 9.55
CA ASN A 58 16.16 2.68 9.42
C ASN A 58 15.97 1.90 8.10
N GLU A 59 14.74 1.78 7.62
CA GLU A 59 14.41 1.22 6.32
C GLU A 59 14.57 2.27 5.20
N LYS A 60 15.83 2.63 4.90
CA LYS A 60 16.20 3.76 4.04
C LYS A 60 15.48 3.77 2.69
N ARG A 61 15.25 2.59 2.07
CA ARG A 61 14.54 2.47 0.80
C ARG A 61 13.07 2.87 0.94
N THR A 62 12.39 2.27 1.90
CA THR A 62 10.98 2.55 2.18
C THR A 62 10.78 3.99 2.63
N PHE A 63 11.67 4.49 3.50
CA PHE A 63 11.66 5.87 3.95
C PHE A 63 11.76 6.85 2.78
N ALA A 64 12.73 6.70 1.87
CA ALA A 64 12.90 7.58 0.72
C ALA A 64 11.69 7.54 -0.23
N SER A 65 11.13 6.35 -0.50
CA SER A 65 9.93 6.21 -1.33
C SER A 65 8.72 6.89 -0.70
N ARG A 66 8.54 6.77 0.62
CA ARG A 66 7.48 7.45 1.35
C ARG A 66 7.66 8.97 1.31
N ARG A 67 8.88 9.47 1.54
CA ARG A 67 9.19 10.90 1.43
C ARG A 67 8.85 11.46 0.05
N LEU A 68 9.13 10.71 -1.02
CA LEU A 68 8.70 11.12 -2.36
C LEU A 68 7.18 11.27 -2.45
N LEU A 69 6.40 10.30 -1.96
CA LEU A 69 4.94 10.37 -1.99
C LEU A 69 4.39 11.52 -1.13
N GLU A 70 4.95 11.75 0.05
CA GLU A 70 4.60 12.89 0.92
C GLU A 70 4.83 14.24 0.22
N GLU A 71 5.93 14.37 -0.51
CA GLU A 71 6.26 15.60 -1.26
C GLU A 71 5.43 15.76 -2.54
N MET A 72 5.20 14.69 -3.29
CA MET A 72 4.36 14.72 -4.48
C MET A 72 2.92 15.05 -4.13
N CYS A 73 2.36 14.40 -3.11
CA CYS A 73 0.97 14.51 -2.71
C CYS A 73 0.79 15.44 -1.49
N ARG A 74 1.66 16.43 -1.33
CA ARG A 74 1.56 17.39 -0.23
C ARG A 74 0.21 18.10 -0.23
N GLY A 75 -0.49 18.05 0.92
CA GLY A 75 -1.84 18.61 1.07
C GLY A 75 -2.97 17.65 0.65
N GLU A 76 -2.66 16.46 0.22
CA GLU A 76 -3.62 15.42 -0.11
C GLU A 76 -3.59 14.29 0.93
N ALA A 77 -4.71 13.59 1.13
CA ALA A 77 -4.77 12.45 2.05
C ALA A 77 -3.78 11.34 1.66
N TYR A 78 -3.52 11.15 0.36
CA TYR A 78 -2.56 10.16 -0.15
C TYR A 78 -1.11 10.45 0.25
N GLY A 79 -0.76 11.71 0.52
CA GLY A 79 0.56 12.11 1.01
C GLY A 79 0.74 11.98 2.52
N LEU A 80 -0.29 11.62 3.27
CA LEU A 80 -0.18 11.44 4.71
C LEU A 80 0.46 10.09 5.05
N SER A 81 1.35 10.10 6.04
CA SER A 81 1.88 8.85 6.59
C SER A 81 0.77 8.07 7.30
N HIS A 82 0.62 6.77 6.96
CA HIS A 82 -0.37 5.90 7.60
C HIS A 82 -0.11 5.65 9.10
N ILE A 83 1.12 5.87 9.56
CA ILE A 83 1.48 5.79 10.98
C ILE A 83 1.50 7.17 11.67
N GLY A 84 1.12 8.24 10.94
CA GLY A 84 1.10 9.61 11.48
C GLY A 84 2.49 10.20 11.70
N ASP A 85 2.55 11.13 12.64
CA ASP A 85 3.78 11.79 13.12
C ASP A 85 3.85 11.77 14.65
N GLU A 86 5.05 11.95 15.21
CA GLU A 86 5.28 11.86 16.67
C GLU A 86 4.43 12.84 17.47
N ALA A 87 4.23 14.07 16.98
CA ALA A 87 3.49 15.08 17.70
C ALA A 87 2.01 14.76 17.78
N SER A 88 1.43 14.33 16.65
CA SER A 88 0.04 13.91 16.57
C SER A 88 -0.21 12.67 17.43
N VAL A 89 0.68 11.68 17.40
CA VAL A 89 0.56 10.47 18.20
C VAL A 89 0.69 10.78 19.71
N ALA A 90 1.64 11.65 20.09
CA ALA A 90 1.82 12.05 21.48
C ALA A 90 0.59 12.78 22.07
N ALA A 91 -0.18 13.46 21.22
CA ALA A 91 -1.39 14.19 21.61
C ALA A 91 -2.63 13.29 21.79
N ILE A 92 -2.58 12.01 21.40
CA ILE A 92 -3.73 11.10 21.52
C ILE A 92 -4.06 10.84 22.99
N THR A 93 -5.33 11.07 23.37
CA THR A 93 -5.87 10.71 24.68
C THR A 93 -6.86 9.53 24.58
N PRO A 94 -7.08 8.79 25.69
CA PRO A 94 -8.09 7.71 25.70
C PRO A 94 -9.48 8.18 25.28
N GLU A 95 -9.89 9.37 25.71
CA GLU A 95 -11.21 9.95 25.42
C GLU A 95 -11.34 10.29 23.93
N ALA A 96 -10.35 10.98 23.35
CA ALA A 96 -10.35 11.35 21.94
C ALA A 96 -10.31 10.10 21.05
N LEU A 97 -9.49 9.11 21.40
CA LEU A 97 -9.40 7.86 20.66
C LEU A 97 -10.71 7.05 20.73
N THR A 98 -11.35 7.02 21.92
CA THR A 98 -12.66 6.37 22.10
C THR A 98 -13.75 7.03 21.26
N ALA A 99 -13.80 8.37 21.25
CA ALA A 99 -14.75 9.10 20.44
C ALA A 99 -14.54 8.84 18.95
N HIS A 100 -13.29 8.84 18.49
CA HIS A 100 -12.95 8.52 17.11
C HIS A 100 -13.31 7.07 16.73
N TYR A 101 -13.03 6.11 17.60
CA TYR A 101 -13.39 4.71 17.40
C TYR A 101 -14.92 4.56 17.22
N HIS A 102 -15.74 5.14 18.10
CA HIS A 102 -17.19 5.08 17.97
C HIS A 102 -17.69 5.74 16.68
N GLN A 103 -17.14 6.88 16.31
CA GLN A 103 -17.46 7.54 15.04
C GLN A 103 -17.08 6.65 13.84
N ALA A 104 -15.88 6.11 13.83
CA ALA A 104 -15.38 5.28 12.73
C ALA A 104 -16.26 4.06 12.51
N ILE A 105 -16.57 3.26 13.55
CA ILE A 105 -17.41 2.07 13.39
C ILE A 105 -18.86 2.41 13.06
N ALA A 106 -19.36 3.57 13.46
CA ALA A 106 -20.73 3.99 13.16
C ALA A 106 -20.90 4.48 11.71
N GLN A 107 -19.86 5.08 11.11
CA GLN A 107 -19.95 5.81 9.85
C GLN A 107 -19.13 5.20 8.70
N SER A 108 -18.09 4.41 8.98
CA SER A 108 -17.27 3.82 7.93
C SER A 108 -18.03 2.77 7.13
N ARG A 109 -17.76 2.68 5.84
CA ARG A 109 -18.19 1.56 5.02
C ARG A 109 -17.50 0.29 5.51
N LEU A 110 -18.27 -0.77 5.69
CA LEU A 110 -17.76 -2.10 6.03
C LEU A 110 -17.97 -3.03 4.86
N GLU A 111 -16.91 -3.66 4.43
CA GLU A 111 -16.93 -4.72 3.44
C GLU A 111 -16.37 -5.99 4.06
N LEU A 112 -17.08 -7.10 3.86
CA LEU A 112 -16.76 -8.40 4.41
C LEU A 112 -16.44 -9.34 3.25
N TYR A 113 -15.26 -9.89 3.26
CA TYR A 113 -14.80 -10.84 2.24
C TYR A 113 -14.69 -12.23 2.85
N TYR A 114 -15.21 -13.20 2.13
CA TYR A 114 -15.07 -14.60 2.49
C TYR A 114 -14.48 -15.39 1.32
N CYS A 115 -13.45 -16.15 1.60
CA CYS A 115 -12.88 -17.12 0.69
C CYS A 115 -12.88 -18.49 1.36
N GLY A 116 -13.66 -19.42 0.84
CA GLY A 116 -13.79 -20.75 1.43
C GLY A 116 -14.88 -21.59 0.79
N ARG A 117 -15.22 -22.72 1.42
CA ARG A 117 -16.15 -23.73 0.88
C ARG A 117 -17.55 -23.73 1.54
N ALA A 118 -17.76 -22.86 2.54
CA ALA A 118 -19.07 -22.82 3.20
C ALA A 118 -20.15 -22.24 2.28
N GLU A 119 -21.39 -22.72 2.47
CA GLU A 119 -22.55 -22.19 1.78
C GLU A 119 -22.73 -20.69 2.08
N MET A 120 -23.01 -19.88 1.05
CA MET A 120 -23.05 -18.41 1.16
C MET A 120 -24.08 -17.96 2.21
N GLN A 121 -25.25 -18.58 2.28
CA GLN A 121 -26.28 -18.23 3.27
C GLN A 121 -25.75 -18.39 4.71
N ARG A 122 -25.00 -19.47 4.97
CA ARG A 122 -24.39 -19.70 6.28
C ARG A 122 -23.32 -18.64 6.59
N VAL A 123 -22.54 -18.22 5.60
CA VAL A 123 -21.55 -17.14 5.73
C VAL A 123 -22.24 -15.82 6.09
N GLU A 124 -23.29 -15.45 5.35
CA GLU A 124 -24.06 -14.24 5.64
C GLU A 124 -24.65 -14.26 7.05
N ASP A 125 -25.24 -15.39 7.47
CA ASP A 125 -25.84 -15.52 8.78
C ASP A 125 -24.79 -15.42 9.90
N ALA A 126 -23.62 -16.04 9.72
CA ALA A 126 -22.50 -15.93 10.66
C ALA A 126 -22.03 -14.47 10.83
N PHE A 127 -21.86 -13.74 9.74
CA PHE A 127 -21.51 -12.31 9.80
C PHE A 127 -22.61 -11.46 10.40
N ARG A 128 -23.90 -11.70 10.08
CA ARG A 128 -25.03 -10.99 10.70
C ARG A 128 -25.04 -11.15 12.22
N VAL A 129 -24.79 -12.36 12.70
CA VAL A 129 -24.74 -12.64 14.14
C VAL A 129 -23.53 -11.93 14.77
N ALA A 130 -22.36 -12.05 14.17
CA ALA A 130 -21.13 -11.48 14.70
C ALA A 130 -21.16 -9.94 14.80
N PHE A 131 -21.81 -9.27 13.84
CA PHE A 131 -21.87 -7.81 13.73
C PHE A 131 -23.23 -7.19 14.07
N ARG A 132 -24.15 -7.97 14.69
CA ARG A 132 -25.52 -7.51 15.00
C ARG A 132 -25.55 -6.26 15.90
N ASP A 133 -24.59 -6.13 16.80
CA ASP A 133 -24.52 -5.03 17.77
C ASP A 133 -23.74 -3.81 17.25
N LEU A 134 -23.33 -3.83 15.97
CA LEU A 134 -22.56 -2.74 15.36
C LEU A 134 -23.44 -1.48 15.23
N PRO A 135 -23.12 -0.38 15.91
CA PRO A 135 -23.87 0.87 15.76
C PRO A 135 -23.67 1.45 14.37
N ARG A 136 -24.77 1.74 13.65
CA ARG A 136 -24.72 2.35 12.30
C ARG A 136 -25.55 3.63 12.30
N SER A 137 -24.93 4.75 11.93
CA SER A 137 -25.57 6.07 11.88
C SER A 137 -25.54 6.74 10.51
N GLY A 138 -25.41 5.95 9.44
CA GLY A 138 -25.25 6.43 8.08
C GLY A 138 -23.77 6.49 7.68
N GLY A 139 -23.49 6.12 6.42
CA GLY A 139 -22.12 6.09 5.90
C GLY A 139 -21.62 7.46 5.46
N VAL A 140 -20.35 7.72 5.66
CA VAL A 140 -19.67 8.83 4.99
C VAL A 140 -19.38 8.38 3.55
N PRO A 141 -19.76 9.16 2.52
CA PRO A 141 -19.40 8.83 1.14
C PRO A 141 -17.88 8.75 0.99
N LEU A 142 -17.41 7.71 0.31
CA LEU A 142 -16.00 7.62 -0.06
C LEU A 142 -15.68 8.75 -1.04
N ALA A 143 -14.66 9.54 -0.73
CA ALA A 143 -14.14 10.51 -1.67
C ALA A 143 -13.49 9.78 -2.86
N ALA A 144 -13.86 10.17 -4.08
CA ALA A 144 -13.20 9.64 -5.27
C ALA A 144 -11.72 10.03 -5.25
N ALA A 145 -10.86 9.07 -5.56
CA ALA A 145 -9.44 9.35 -5.73
C ALA A 145 -9.27 10.31 -6.90
N GLN A 146 -8.54 11.42 -6.67
CA GLN A 146 -8.22 12.37 -7.73
C GLN A 146 -6.84 12.05 -8.31
N PRO A 147 -6.67 12.05 -9.63
CA PRO A 147 -5.37 11.94 -10.25
C PRO A 147 -4.41 13.01 -9.71
N HIS A 148 -3.12 12.69 -9.64
CA HIS A 148 -2.12 13.67 -9.28
C HIS A 148 -1.98 14.71 -10.39
N PRO A 149 -2.01 16.03 -10.08
CA PRO A 149 -1.91 17.06 -11.11
C PRO A 149 -0.55 17.02 -11.81
N VAL A 150 -0.56 17.23 -13.12
CA VAL A 150 0.68 17.36 -13.91
C VAL A 150 1.37 18.66 -13.49
N ARG A 151 2.67 18.59 -13.20
CA ARG A 151 3.50 19.75 -12.90
C ARG A 151 4.40 20.07 -14.10
N GLU A 152 4.44 21.32 -14.50
CA GLU A 152 5.29 21.80 -15.61
C GLU A 152 6.78 21.81 -15.22
N THR A 153 7.07 22.05 -13.93
CA THR A 153 8.45 22.20 -13.46
C THR A 153 8.79 21.13 -12.44
N PRO A 154 9.86 20.35 -12.65
CA PRO A 154 10.35 19.38 -11.67
C PRO A 154 10.76 20.06 -10.37
N GLN A 155 10.44 19.43 -9.24
CA GLN A 155 10.96 19.82 -7.92
C GLN A 155 12.08 18.86 -7.52
N VAL A 156 13.18 19.41 -6.99
CA VAL A 156 14.29 18.63 -6.47
C VAL A 156 14.41 18.88 -4.97
N ILE A 157 14.22 17.83 -4.19
CA ILE A 157 14.34 17.86 -2.73
C ILE A 157 15.55 17.01 -2.34
N ARG A 158 16.44 17.58 -1.52
CA ARG A 158 17.64 16.91 -1.03
C ARG A 158 17.61 16.88 0.47
N GLU A 159 17.68 15.68 1.02
CA GLU A 159 17.79 15.43 2.45
C GLU A 159 19.14 14.77 2.74
N GLN A 160 19.90 15.35 3.66
CA GLN A 160 21.20 14.81 4.05
C GLN A 160 21.03 13.91 5.27
N MET A 161 21.58 12.70 5.17
CA MET A 161 21.57 11.70 6.23
C MET A 161 22.95 11.05 6.35
N ASP A 162 23.25 10.50 7.52
CA ASP A 162 24.45 9.68 7.72
C ASP A 162 24.21 8.28 7.16
N VAL A 163 24.51 8.12 5.88
CA VAL A 163 24.32 6.88 5.12
C VAL A 163 25.45 6.67 4.13
N THR A 164 25.79 5.42 3.88
CA THR A 164 26.84 5.04 2.91
C THR A 164 26.36 5.03 1.45
N GLN A 165 25.04 4.99 1.25
CA GLN A 165 24.41 4.95 -0.07
C GLN A 165 23.33 6.02 -0.21
N GLY A 166 23.32 6.72 -1.32
CA GLY A 166 22.23 7.60 -1.71
C GLY A 166 20.96 6.82 -2.08
N LYS A 167 19.82 7.43 -1.81
CA LYS A 167 18.51 6.97 -2.29
C LYS A 167 17.98 8.02 -3.25
N LEU A 168 17.88 7.64 -4.52
CA LEU A 168 17.31 8.46 -5.58
C LEU A 168 15.89 7.97 -5.84
N CYS A 169 14.92 8.84 -5.56
CA CYS A 169 13.52 8.59 -5.89
C CYS A 169 13.04 9.65 -6.88
N VAL A 170 12.32 9.23 -7.92
CA VAL A 170 11.78 10.11 -8.95
C VAL A 170 10.30 9.81 -9.13
N GLY A 171 9.48 10.85 -9.19
CA GLY A 171 8.04 10.72 -9.40
C GLY A 171 7.60 11.38 -10.71
N TYR A 172 6.67 10.75 -11.38
CA TYR A 172 6.08 11.20 -12.64
C TYR A 172 4.57 11.20 -12.54
N SER A 173 3.93 12.27 -12.98
CA SER A 173 2.49 12.28 -13.24
C SER A 173 2.23 11.61 -14.57
N VAL A 174 1.12 10.88 -14.69
CA VAL A 174 0.72 10.17 -15.89
C VAL A 174 -0.53 10.87 -16.46
N ASP A 175 -0.46 11.29 -17.71
CA ASP A 175 -1.54 12.01 -18.41
C ASP A 175 -2.23 11.08 -19.41
N THR A 176 -2.92 10.06 -18.91
CA THR A 176 -3.78 9.19 -19.71
C THR A 176 -4.79 8.48 -18.81
N ASP A 177 -5.97 8.21 -19.36
CA ASP A 177 -7.02 7.41 -18.70
C ASP A 177 -6.87 5.90 -18.97
N ASP A 178 -5.99 5.49 -19.91
CA ASP A 178 -5.71 4.08 -20.20
C ASP A 178 -4.77 3.49 -19.15
N LYS A 179 -5.33 3.18 -17.99
CA LYS A 179 -4.59 2.61 -16.85
C LYS A 179 -3.97 1.25 -17.15
N GLU A 180 -4.58 0.48 -18.04
CA GLU A 180 -4.08 -0.84 -18.42
C GLU A 180 -2.81 -0.72 -19.27
N ALA A 181 -2.78 0.21 -20.22
CA ALA A 181 -1.57 0.53 -20.97
C ALA A 181 -0.45 0.99 -20.03
N VAL A 182 -0.76 1.79 -19.01
CA VAL A 182 0.23 2.24 -18.02
C VAL A 182 0.76 1.06 -17.19
N VAL A 183 -0.08 0.09 -16.82
CA VAL A 183 0.36 -1.13 -16.11
C VAL A 183 1.38 -1.90 -16.97
N VAL A 184 1.07 -2.13 -18.25
CA VAL A 184 1.98 -2.81 -19.16
C VAL A 184 3.28 -2.02 -19.34
N MET A 185 3.17 -0.72 -19.58
CA MET A 185 4.31 0.18 -19.72
C MET A 185 5.20 0.18 -18.49
N ASN A 186 4.63 0.31 -17.29
CA ASN A 186 5.38 0.27 -16.04
C ASN A 186 6.06 -1.09 -15.81
N THR A 187 5.45 -2.17 -16.25
CA THR A 187 6.03 -3.52 -16.17
C THR A 187 7.28 -3.62 -17.04
N MET A 188 7.26 -3.06 -18.25
CA MET A 188 8.41 -2.97 -19.14
C MET A 188 9.46 -1.98 -18.62
N PHE A 189 9.01 -0.88 -18.01
CA PHE A 189 9.88 0.20 -17.55
C PHE A 189 10.70 -0.18 -16.32
N GLY A 190 10.07 -0.64 -15.23
CA GLY A 190 10.81 -0.86 -13.99
C GLY A 190 10.20 -1.83 -12.97
N ALA A 191 9.07 -2.51 -13.26
CA ALA A 191 8.42 -3.34 -12.27
C ALA A 191 8.96 -4.79 -12.18
N THR A 192 9.81 -5.21 -13.12
CA THR A 192 10.32 -6.59 -13.19
C THR A 192 11.84 -6.64 -13.37
N SER A 193 12.42 -7.83 -13.19
CA SER A 193 13.85 -8.08 -13.47
C SER A 193 14.21 -8.07 -14.96
N ASN A 194 13.21 -8.08 -15.85
CA ASN A 194 13.40 -7.95 -17.30
C ASN A 194 13.09 -6.53 -17.80
N SER A 195 12.91 -5.57 -16.88
CA SER A 195 12.56 -4.19 -17.22
C SER A 195 13.78 -3.36 -17.65
N LYS A 196 13.50 -2.27 -18.36
CA LYS A 196 14.53 -1.35 -18.84
C LYS A 196 15.38 -0.78 -17.70
N LEU A 197 14.78 -0.39 -16.58
CA LEU A 197 15.54 0.11 -15.43
C LEU A 197 16.45 -0.96 -14.85
N PHE A 198 15.98 -2.18 -14.72
CA PHE A 198 16.80 -3.27 -14.20
C PHE A 198 17.96 -3.57 -15.14
N LEU A 199 17.68 -3.78 -16.43
CA LEU A 199 18.70 -4.20 -17.40
C LEU A 199 19.69 -3.10 -17.76
N ASN A 200 19.25 -1.86 -17.92
CA ASN A 200 20.12 -0.78 -18.38
C ASN A 200 20.77 -0.01 -17.23
N VAL A 201 20.02 0.38 -16.19
CA VAL A 201 20.56 1.19 -15.09
C VAL A 201 21.36 0.34 -14.11
N ARG A 202 20.84 -0.84 -13.75
CA ARG A 202 21.50 -1.72 -12.79
C ARG A 202 22.53 -2.63 -13.43
N GLU A 203 22.12 -3.49 -14.37
CA GLU A 203 23.00 -4.56 -14.90
C GLU A 203 24.05 -4.00 -15.86
N LYS A 204 23.65 -3.28 -16.89
CA LYS A 204 24.54 -2.83 -17.95
C LYS A 204 25.49 -1.72 -17.48
N LEU A 205 24.97 -0.70 -16.81
CA LEU A 205 25.75 0.48 -16.42
C LEU A 205 26.23 0.44 -14.97
N SER A 206 25.74 -0.51 -14.17
CA SER A 206 26.09 -0.67 -12.75
C SER A 206 26.02 0.64 -11.93
N LEU A 207 25.01 1.49 -12.26
CA LEU A 207 24.86 2.80 -11.62
C LEU A 207 24.17 2.71 -10.26
N CYS A 208 23.52 1.59 -9.98
CA CYS A 208 22.73 1.40 -8.77
C CYS A 208 22.70 -0.06 -8.31
N TYR A 209 22.36 -0.26 -7.03
CA TYR A 209 22.15 -1.59 -6.45
C TYR A 209 20.75 -2.15 -6.76
N TYR A 210 19.80 -1.28 -6.92
CA TYR A 210 18.46 -1.57 -7.41
C TYR A 210 17.89 -0.37 -8.15
N ALA A 211 17.05 -0.62 -9.14
CA ALA A 211 16.19 0.37 -9.77
C ALA A 211 14.85 -0.31 -10.06
N SER A 212 13.78 0.28 -9.57
CA SER A 212 12.44 -0.27 -9.77
C SER A 212 11.41 0.86 -9.88
N SER A 213 10.33 0.62 -10.60
CA SER A 213 9.19 1.53 -10.69
C SER A 213 7.92 0.93 -10.11
N THR A 214 7.05 1.79 -9.60
CA THR A 214 5.72 1.44 -9.09
C THR A 214 4.68 2.38 -9.68
N TYR A 215 3.60 1.83 -10.23
CA TYR A 215 2.46 2.60 -10.69
C TYR A 215 1.41 2.71 -9.59
N HIS A 216 1.11 3.92 -9.18
CA HIS A 216 0.08 4.26 -8.19
C HIS A 216 -1.23 4.55 -8.93
N ARG A 217 -2.01 3.48 -9.20
CA ARG A 217 -3.21 3.52 -10.05
C ARG A 217 -4.24 4.56 -9.59
N ALA A 218 -4.46 4.68 -8.26
CA ALA A 218 -5.42 5.62 -7.70
C ALA A 218 -5.05 7.09 -7.92
N LYS A 219 -3.76 7.39 -8.08
CA LYS A 219 -3.23 8.75 -8.26
C LYS A 219 -2.72 9.03 -9.67
N ASN A 220 -2.74 8.03 -10.53
CA ASN A 220 -2.17 8.10 -11.88
C ASN A 220 -0.73 8.62 -11.90
N MET A 221 0.11 8.03 -11.04
CA MET A 221 1.52 8.41 -10.87
C MET A 221 2.42 7.19 -11.01
N ILE A 222 3.63 7.40 -11.50
CA ILE A 222 4.71 6.40 -11.46
C ILE A 222 5.82 6.95 -10.57
N THR A 223 6.30 6.11 -9.65
CA THR A 223 7.47 6.41 -8.83
C THR A 223 8.59 5.45 -9.17
N VAL A 224 9.81 5.95 -9.23
CA VAL A 224 11.04 5.17 -9.38
C VAL A 224 11.82 5.27 -8.09
N ALA A 225 12.34 4.14 -7.61
CA ALA A 225 13.24 4.09 -6.46
C ALA A 225 14.54 3.39 -6.86
N SER A 226 15.67 3.99 -6.49
CA SER A 226 17.01 3.49 -6.81
C SER A 226 17.98 3.71 -5.65
N GLY A 227 18.85 2.72 -5.39
CA GLY A 227 19.94 2.81 -4.42
C GLY A 227 21.26 3.05 -5.16
N ILE A 228 21.82 4.23 -5.04
CA ILE A 228 22.97 4.70 -5.82
C ILE A 228 24.19 5.00 -4.95
N GLU A 229 25.36 5.01 -5.55
CA GLU A 229 26.50 5.73 -5.00
C GLU A 229 26.34 7.23 -5.26
N PHE A 230 26.77 8.08 -4.33
CA PHE A 230 26.58 9.53 -4.43
C PHE A 230 27.17 10.14 -5.72
N GLN A 231 28.32 9.64 -6.15
CA GLN A 231 28.97 10.08 -7.38
C GLN A 231 28.20 9.72 -8.65
N ASN A 232 27.31 8.74 -8.59
CA ASN A 232 26.50 8.27 -9.72
C ASN A 232 25.15 8.98 -9.84
N TYR A 233 24.85 9.95 -8.96
CA TYR A 233 23.53 10.61 -8.91
C TYR A 233 23.08 11.11 -10.28
N GLN A 234 23.88 11.97 -10.92
CA GLN A 234 23.46 12.57 -12.19
C GLN A 234 23.33 11.53 -13.29
N LYS A 235 24.29 10.61 -13.40
CA LYS A 235 24.28 9.54 -14.40
C LYS A 235 23.07 8.63 -14.25
N ALA A 236 22.71 8.27 -13.00
CA ALA A 236 21.55 7.43 -12.73
C ALA A 236 20.24 8.16 -13.06
N LEU A 237 20.12 9.44 -12.72
CA LEU A 237 18.97 10.26 -13.06
C LEU A 237 18.80 10.42 -14.59
N ASP A 238 19.88 10.70 -15.28
CA ASP A 238 19.91 10.86 -16.75
C ASP A 238 19.49 9.56 -17.43
N GLU A 239 20.00 8.42 -16.97
CA GLU A 239 19.68 7.12 -17.54
C GLU A 239 18.23 6.71 -17.24
N ILE A 240 17.73 6.91 -16.02
CA ILE A 240 16.31 6.68 -15.68
C ILE A 240 15.40 7.50 -16.60
N THR A 241 15.76 8.76 -16.84
CA THR A 241 15.03 9.66 -17.73
C THR A 241 15.09 9.19 -19.19
N ALA A 242 16.26 8.75 -19.64
CA ALA A 242 16.44 8.22 -20.99
C ALA A 242 15.61 6.95 -21.23
N GLN A 243 15.53 6.06 -20.24
CA GLN A 243 14.69 4.85 -20.35
C GLN A 243 13.18 5.20 -20.37
N LEU A 244 12.75 6.22 -19.63
CA LEU A 244 11.38 6.71 -19.72
C LEU A 244 11.07 7.30 -21.10
N THR A 245 12.00 8.12 -21.62
CA THR A 245 11.89 8.69 -22.98
C THR A 245 11.82 7.59 -24.05
N ALA A 246 12.59 6.52 -23.90
CA ALA A 246 12.53 5.37 -24.79
C ALA A 246 11.14 4.71 -24.75
N MET A 247 10.53 4.60 -23.57
CA MET A 247 9.15 4.11 -23.45
C MET A 247 8.15 5.05 -24.15
N GLN A 248 8.26 6.34 -23.97
CA GLN A 248 7.38 7.34 -24.58
C GLN A 248 7.48 7.37 -26.11
N SER A 249 8.67 7.15 -26.66
CA SER A 249 8.92 7.13 -28.11
C SER A 249 8.66 5.79 -28.80
N GLY A 250 8.22 4.77 -28.06
CA GLY A 250 8.00 3.43 -28.60
C GLY A 250 9.30 2.66 -28.89
N SER A 251 10.40 3.06 -28.29
CA SER A 251 11.71 2.42 -28.48
C SER A 251 11.88 1.22 -27.54
N TRP A 252 11.25 0.10 -27.89
CA TRP A 252 11.42 -1.18 -27.24
C TRP A 252 11.40 -2.33 -28.27
N GLU A 253 11.86 -3.48 -27.86
CA GLU A 253 11.84 -4.69 -28.67
C GLU A 253 10.65 -5.58 -28.33
N ASP A 254 10.21 -6.43 -29.26
CA ASP A 254 9.05 -7.30 -29.09
C ASP A 254 9.16 -8.26 -27.89
N TRP A 255 10.38 -8.67 -27.55
CA TRP A 255 10.59 -9.54 -26.40
C TRP A 255 10.30 -8.84 -25.08
N GLU A 256 10.55 -7.51 -24.96
CA GLU A 256 10.27 -6.72 -23.74
C GLU A 256 8.77 -6.68 -23.46
N LEU A 257 7.97 -6.44 -24.51
CA LEU A 257 6.50 -6.47 -24.39
C LEU A 257 6.00 -7.89 -24.09
N THR A 258 6.58 -8.91 -24.73
CA THR A 258 6.21 -10.31 -24.49
C THR A 258 6.53 -10.73 -23.05
N ALA A 259 7.69 -10.33 -22.52
CA ALA A 259 8.08 -10.61 -21.14
C ALA A 259 7.14 -9.91 -20.14
N ALA A 260 6.78 -8.65 -20.38
CA ALA A 260 5.82 -7.90 -19.55
C ALA A 260 4.45 -8.57 -19.52
N ARG A 261 3.90 -8.94 -20.68
CA ARG A 261 2.62 -9.66 -20.79
C ARG A 261 2.64 -11.00 -20.05
N SER A 262 3.72 -11.75 -20.19
CA SER A 262 3.90 -13.04 -19.51
C SER A 262 3.96 -12.85 -17.99
N SER A 263 4.70 -11.84 -17.50
CA SER A 263 4.79 -11.50 -16.08
C SER A 263 3.43 -11.12 -15.50
N LEU A 264 2.68 -10.25 -16.17
CA LEU A 264 1.34 -9.84 -15.76
C LEU A 264 0.35 -11.01 -15.76
N SER A 265 0.37 -11.84 -16.82
CA SER A 265 -0.50 -13.02 -16.91
C SER A 265 -0.21 -14.01 -15.78
N ASN A 266 1.06 -14.27 -15.48
CA ASN A 266 1.45 -15.15 -14.39
C ASN A 266 1.06 -14.55 -13.02
N GLY A 267 1.27 -13.23 -12.82
CA GLY A 267 0.82 -12.52 -11.63
C GLY A 267 -0.69 -12.65 -11.41
N HIS A 268 -1.50 -12.46 -12.46
CA HIS A 268 -2.95 -12.65 -12.37
C HIS A 268 -3.36 -14.08 -12.05
N ARG A 269 -2.68 -15.07 -12.60
CA ARG A 269 -2.98 -16.48 -12.30
C ARG A 269 -2.64 -16.84 -10.86
N SER A 270 -1.55 -16.31 -10.32
CA SER A 270 -1.13 -16.59 -8.94
C SER A 270 -2.02 -15.95 -7.87
N ILE A 271 -2.87 -14.96 -8.23
CA ILE A 271 -3.85 -14.37 -7.31
C ILE A 271 -4.77 -15.45 -6.70
N PHE A 272 -5.16 -16.44 -7.51
CA PHE A 272 -6.06 -17.51 -7.06
C PHE A 272 -5.41 -18.51 -6.09
N ASP A 273 -4.09 -18.46 -5.92
CA ASP A 273 -3.37 -19.32 -4.98
C ASP A 273 -3.34 -18.75 -3.55
N SER A 274 -3.83 -17.52 -3.35
CA SER A 274 -3.79 -16.83 -2.06
C SER A 274 -5.09 -16.10 -1.77
N ALA A 275 -5.74 -16.45 -0.65
CA ALA A 275 -6.97 -15.78 -0.20
C ALA A 275 -6.76 -14.27 0.01
N SER A 276 -5.61 -13.87 0.55
CA SER A 276 -5.27 -12.45 0.75
C SER A 276 -5.11 -11.72 -0.58
N GLN A 277 -4.47 -12.32 -1.58
CA GLN A 277 -4.33 -11.69 -2.91
C GLN A 277 -5.67 -11.58 -3.62
N LEU A 278 -6.58 -12.54 -3.43
CA LEU A 278 -7.96 -12.44 -3.91
C LEU A 278 -8.71 -11.29 -3.26
N GLU A 279 -8.60 -11.15 -1.94
CA GLU A 279 -9.19 -10.04 -1.20
C GLU A 279 -8.69 -8.70 -1.74
N ASP A 280 -7.36 -8.51 -1.82
CA ASP A 280 -6.73 -7.30 -2.35
C ASP A 280 -7.19 -7.00 -3.80
N PHE A 281 -7.32 -8.03 -4.64
CA PHE A 281 -7.78 -7.88 -6.02
C PHE A 281 -9.23 -7.35 -6.08
N TYR A 282 -10.15 -7.93 -5.30
CA TYR A 282 -11.54 -7.47 -5.27
C TYR A 282 -11.71 -6.13 -4.57
N MET A 283 -10.91 -5.81 -3.56
CA MET A 283 -10.91 -4.48 -2.91
C MET A 283 -10.39 -3.38 -3.85
N GLY A 284 -9.54 -3.71 -4.81
CA GLY A 284 -8.95 -2.78 -5.77
C GLY A 284 -9.81 -2.50 -7.01
N GLN A 285 -10.94 -3.19 -7.18
CA GLN A 285 -11.93 -2.97 -8.26
C GLN A 285 -12.83 -1.79 -7.94
#